data_c3c44c7d6aaafdc288a19da066a7b673
#
_entry.id   c3c44c7d6aaafdc288a19da066a7b673
#
_cell.length_a   1.000
_cell.length_b   1.000
_cell.length_c   1.000
_cell.angle_alpha   90.00
_cell.angle_beta   90.00
_cell.angle_gamma   90.00
#
_symmetry.space_group_name_H-M   'P 1'
#
loop_
_entity.id
_entity.type
_entity.pdbx_description
1 polymer ?
#
loop_
_entity_poly.entity_id
_entity_poly.type
_entity_poly.pdbx_seq_one_letter_code
_entity_poly.pdbx_strand_id
1 'polypeptide(L)'
;SREFQVYVLELKSLNDQFYNRMKAAYSFYMGGIENALSTGKFISGSYLTIADISFVCDVAQFLRERDRRTIINEQGYDLISKNFEEDFPKSCKHLMNLYNKDDFQKFMKGYLDGILT
;
A
#
# COMPACT_ATOMS: atom_id res chain seq x y z
N SER A 1 -4.03 6.76 -3.00
CA SER A 1 -4.79 7.98 -2.79
C SER A 1 -3.92 9.21 -2.97
N ARG A 2 -4.54 10.28 -3.43
CA ARG A 2 -3.81 11.55 -3.65
C ARG A 2 -3.26 12.12 -2.35
N GLU A 3 -4.02 12.02 -1.27
CA GLU A 3 -3.57 12.55 0.02
C GLU A 3 -2.35 11.81 0.55
N PHE A 4 -2.31 10.49 0.42
CA PHE A 4 -1.14 9.73 0.85
C PHE A 4 0.06 10.04 -0.03
N GLN A 5 -0.15 10.26 -1.32
CA GLN A 5 0.90 10.67 -2.24
C GLN A 5 1.50 12.01 -1.82
N VAL A 6 0.65 12.98 -1.45
CA VAL A 6 1.08 14.28 -0.94
C VAL A 6 1.83 14.11 0.39
N TYR A 7 1.35 13.25 1.26
CA TYR A 7 2.02 12.91 2.51
C TYR A 7 3.47 12.44 2.26
N VAL A 8 3.66 11.54 1.30
CA VAL A 8 5.00 11.02 0.98
C VAL A 8 5.91 12.10 0.38
N LEU A 9 5.35 13.03 -0.40
CA LEU A 9 6.12 14.07 -1.07
C LEU A 9 6.41 15.27 -0.18
N GLU A 10 5.51 15.63 0.75
CA GLU A 10 5.60 16.85 1.56
C GLU A 10 5.86 16.54 3.05
N LEU A 11 6.79 15.66 3.32
CA LEU A 11 7.07 15.19 4.68
C LEU A 11 7.57 16.27 5.64
N LYS A 12 8.01 17.43 5.13
CA LYS A 12 8.51 18.51 5.97
C LYS A 12 7.44 19.19 6.81
N SER A 13 6.17 19.00 6.45
CA SER A 13 5.04 19.68 7.08
C SER A 13 4.14 18.72 7.87
N LEU A 14 4.66 17.61 8.35
CA LEU A 14 3.87 16.66 9.13
C LEU A 14 3.41 17.27 10.44
N ASN A 15 2.13 17.06 10.77
CA ASN A 15 1.55 17.36 12.06
C ASN A 15 0.66 16.18 12.48
N ASP A 16 0.28 16.15 13.75
CA ASP A 16 -0.48 15.03 14.30
C ASP A 16 -1.81 14.82 13.60
N GLN A 17 -2.52 15.89 13.27
CA GLN A 17 -3.80 15.81 12.60
C GLN A 17 -3.69 15.16 11.21
N PHE A 18 -2.72 15.62 10.42
CA PHE A 18 -2.49 15.11 9.08
C PHE A 18 -2.02 13.65 9.13
N TYR A 19 -1.06 13.36 10.01
CA TYR A 19 -0.53 12.00 10.18
C TYR A 19 -1.63 11.01 10.61
N ASN A 20 -2.45 11.38 11.60
CA ASN A 20 -3.51 10.52 12.08
C ASN A 20 -4.60 10.30 11.02
N ARG A 21 -4.87 11.30 10.18
CA ARG A 21 -5.79 11.15 9.06
C ARG A 21 -5.26 10.15 8.03
N MET A 22 -3.98 10.22 7.71
CA MET A 22 -3.36 9.28 6.77
C MET A 22 -3.35 7.85 7.34
N LYS A 23 -3.07 7.73 8.63
CA LYS A 23 -3.08 6.45 9.32
C LYS A 23 -4.47 5.82 9.33
N ALA A 24 -5.51 6.61 9.60
CA ALA A 24 -6.90 6.15 9.57
C ALA A 24 -7.32 5.70 8.17
N ALA A 25 -6.95 6.47 7.15
CA ALA A 25 -7.26 6.12 5.75
C ALA A 25 -6.58 4.81 5.34
N TYR A 26 -5.32 4.64 5.69
CA TYR A 26 -4.57 3.41 5.43
C TYR A 26 -5.24 2.21 6.12
N SER A 27 -5.56 2.34 7.39
CA SER A 27 -6.17 1.25 8.17
C SER A 27 -7.54 0.87 7.63
N PHE A 28 -8.34 1.84 7.24
CA PHE A 28 -9.66 1.61 6.66
C PHE A 28 -9.55 0.86 5.33
N TYR A 29 -8.68 1.36 4.44
CA TYR A 29 -8.48 0.75 3.13
C TYR A 29 -7.95 -0.69 3.26
N MET A 30 -6.89 -0.88 4.02
CA MET A 30 -6.27 -2.20 4.15
C MET A 30 -7.16 -3.19 4.87
N GLY A 31 -7.93 -2.73 5.86
CA GLY A 31 -8.90 -3.58 6.55
C GLY A 31 -9.98 -4.11 5.60
N GLY A 32 -10.45 -3.26 4.69
CA GLY A 32 -11.41 -3.67 3.67
C GLY A 32 -10.84 -4.71 2.71
N ILE A 33 -9.61 -4.52 2.25
CA ILE A 33 -8.93 -5.47 1.36
C ILE A 33 -8.70 -6.81 2.07
N GLU A 34 -8.20 -6.77 3.30
CA GLU A 34 -7.94 -7.98 4.08
C GLU A 34 -9.23 -8.79 4.28
N ASN A 35 -10.33 -8.11 4.56
CA ASN A 35 -11.64 -8.74 4.70
C ASN A 35 -12.12 -9.36 3.39
N ALA A 36 -11.97 -8.66 2.27
CA ALA A 36 -12.35 -9.19 0.95
C ALA A 36 -11.57 -10.46 0.62
N LEU A 37 -10.27 -10.48 0.92
CA LEU A 37 -9.40 -11.63 0.65
C LEU A 37 -9.67 -12.82 1.60
N SER A 38 -10.37 -12.60 2.70
CA SER A 38 -10.74 -13.70 3.59
C SER A 38 -11.84 -14.59 3.02
N THR A 39 -12.61 -14.09 2.05
CA THR A 39 -13.72 -14.83 1.44
C THR A 39 -13.50 -15.16 -0.02
N GLY A 40 -12.45 -14.61 -0.67
CA GLY A 40 -12.19 -14.85 -2.09
C GLY A 40 -10.71 -14.96 -2.39
N LYS A 41 -10.39 -15.56 -3.54
CA LYS A 41 -9.02 -15.66 -4.03
C LYS A 41 -8.48 -14.31 -4.51
N PHE A 42 -9.37 -13.47 -5.03
CA PHE A 42 -9.08 -12.12 -5.50
C PHE A 42 -10.00 -11.14 -4.79
N ILE A 43 -9.70 -9.85 -4.89
CA ILE A 43 -10.46 -8.81 -4.18
C ILE A 43 -11.94 -8.83 -4.56
N SER A 44 -12.26 -9.02 -5.84
CA SER A 44 -13.65 -9.08 -6.31
C SER A 44 -14.23 -10.50 -6.35
N GLY A 45 -13.54 -11.50 -5.77
CA GLY A 45 -14.02 -12.86 -5.69
C GLY A 45 -13.08 -13.87 -6.33
N SER A 46 -13.56 -14.60 -7.36
CA SER A 46 -12.85 -15.73 -7.96
C SER A 46 -11.94 -15.36 -9.13
N TYR A 47 -12.05 -14.14 -9.64
CA TYR A 47 -11.34 -13.72 -10.86
C TYR A 47 -10.49 -12.50 -10.63
N LEU A 48 -9.36 -12.43 -11.34
CA LEU A 48 -8.52 -11.24 -11.42
C LEU A 48 -9.30 -10.12 -12.12
N THR A 49 -9.35 -8.95 -11.49
CA THR A 49 -10.04 -7.78 -12.03
C THR A 49 -9.19 -6.53 -11.88
N ILE A 50 -9.70 -5.41 -12.40
CA ILE A 50 -9.07 -4.10 -12.23
C ILE A 50 -8.93 -3.72 -10.75
N ALA A 51 -9.76 -4.29 -9.86
CA ALA A 51 -9.63 -4.06 -8.42
C ALA A 51 -8.29 -4.57 -7.89
N ASP A 52 -7.80 -5.69 -8.40
CA ASP A 52 -6.50 -6.23 -8.01
C ASP A 52 -5.35 -5.37 -8.51
N ILE A 53 -5.48 -4.81 -9.71
CA ILE A 53 -4.50 -3.88 -10.26
C ILE A 53 -4.44 -2.60 -9.44
N SER A 54 -5.60 -2.03 -9.12
CA SER A 54 -5.69 -0.84 -8.27
C SER A 54 -5.11 -1.09 -6.88
N PHE A 55 -5.34 -2.27 -6.32
CA PHE A 55 -4.78 -2.68 -5.04
C PHE A 55 -3.24 -2.63 -5.07
N VAL A 56 -2.62 -3.21 -6.09
CA VAL A 56 -1.15 -3.19 -6.18
C VAL A 56 -0.62 -1.77 -6.27
N CYS A 57 -1.26 -0.91 -7.06
CA CYS A 57 -0.85 0.49 -7.19
C CYS A 57 -1.00 1.24 -5.87
N ASP A 58 -2.10 1.05 -5.16
CA ASP A 58 -2.36 1.74 -3.89
C ASP A 58 -1.40 1.27 -2.79
N VAL A 59 -1.17 -0.03 -2.67
CA VAL A 59 -0.25 -0.56 -1.67
C VAL A 59 1.18 -0.12 -1.98
N ALA A 60 1.57 -0.09 -3.25
CA ALA A 60 2.88 0.42 -3.63
C ALA A 60 3.08 1.85 -3.16
N GLN A 61 2.05 2.71 -3.25
CA GLN A 61 2.11 4.07 -2.72
C GLN A 61 2.30 4.09 -1.20
N PHE A 62 1.55 3.25 -0.47
CA PHE A 62 1.71 3.17 0.98
C PHE A 62 3.13 2.74 1.36
N LEU A 63 3.67 1.74 0.69
CA LEU A 63 5.00 1.21 1.00
C LEU A 63 6.14 2.15 0.58
N ARG A 64 5.88 3.13 -0.28
CA ARG A 64 6.89 4.16 -0.61
C ARG A 64 7.29 4.98 0.60
N GLU A 65 6.47 5.00 1.62
CA GLU A 65 6.80 5.62 2.90
C GLU A 65 8.13 5.09 3.44
N ARG A 66 8.49 3.85 3.14
CA ARG A 66 9.73 3.21 3.61
C ARG A 66 10.98 3.89 3.06
N ASP A 67 10.89 4.49 1.87
CA ASP A 67 11.99 5.25 1.29
C ASP A 67 12.21 6.57 2.01
N ARG A 68 11.24 7.01 2.82
CA ARG A 68 11.25 8.26 3.57
C ARG A 68 11.36 8.04 5.08
N ARG A 69 11.79 6.85 5.50
CA ARG A 69 11.85 6.47 6.92
C ARG A 69 12.61 7.47 7.77
N THR A 70 13.78 7.89 7.31
CA THR A 70 14.64 8.81 8.07
C THR A 70 13.93 10.12 8.33
N ILE A 71 13.30 10.72 7.30
CA ILE A 71 12.60 12.00 7.42
C ILE A 71 11.42 11.89 8.37
N ILE A 72 10.65 10.80 8.27
CA ILE A 72 9.49 10.57 9.10
C ILE A 72 9.89 10.42 10.56
N ASN A 73 10.93 9.63 10.83
CA ASN A 73 11.40 9.39 12.20
C ASN A 73 12.01 10.66 12.81
N GLU A 74 12.67 11.49 12.03
CA GLU A 74 13.23 12.76 12.51
C GLU A 74 12.14 13.71 13.01
N GLN A 75 10.93 13.61 12.46
CA GLN A 75 9.80 14.42 12.89
C GLN A 75 9.02 13.80 14.06
N GLY A 76 9.48 12.67 14.59
CA GLY A 76 8.87 12.02 15.74
C GLY A 76 7.75 11.05 15.40
N TYR A 77 7.64 10.63 14.15
CA TYR A 77 6.61 9.70 13.70
C TYR A 77 7.19 8.37 13.26
N ASP A 78 6.40 7.29 13.42
CA ASP A 78 6.70 5.99 12.84
C ASP A 78 6.02 5.86 11.48
N LEU A 79 6.53 4.94 10.65
CA LEU A 79 5.89 4.61 9.38
C LEU A 79 4.48 4.06 9.63
N ILE A 80 3.51 4.57 8.90
CA ILE A 80 2.13 4.09 8.97
C ILE A 80 2.06 2.62 8.56
N SER A 81 2.81 2.23 7.52
CA SER A 81 2.86 0.87 6.99
C SER A 81 3.94 0.01 7.62
N LYS A 82 4.44 0.38 8.79
CA LYS A 82 5.55 -0.32 9.46
C LYS A 82 5.30 -1.83 9.61
N ASN A 83 4.10 -2.19 10.03
CA ASN A 83 3.74 -3.58 10.31
C ASN A 83 2.79 -4.16 9.25
N PHE A 84 2.91 -3.72 7.99
CA PHE A 84 2.01 -4.13 6.91
C PHE A 84 1.93 -5.66 6.80
N GLU A 85 3.07 -6.32 6.82
CA GLU A 85 3.13 -7.78 6.63
C GLU A 85 2.46 -8.54 7.77
N GLU A 86 2.55 -8.01 8.99
CA GLU A 86 1.98 -8.63 10.19
C GLU A 86 0.49 -8.32 10.34
N ASP A 87 0.11 -7.08 10.07
CA ASP A 87 -1.27 -6.61 10.26
C ASP A 87 -2.20 -7.08 9.14
N PHE A 88 -1.67 -7.25 7.92
CA PHE A 88 -2.45 -7.60 6.74
C PHE A 88 -1.81 -8.75 5.97
N PRO A 89 -1.72 -9.94 6.60
CA PRO A 89 -0.99 -11.06 6.00
C PRO A 89 -1.60 -11.56 4.68
N LYS A 90 -2.93 -11.54 4.54
CA LYS A 90 -3.58 -11.95 3.29
C LYS A 90 -3.31 -10.95 2.18
N SER A 91 -3.33 -9.66 2.50
CA SER A 91 -3.01 -8.59 1.55
C SER A 91 -1.56 -8.68 1.10
N CYS A 92 -0.64 -8.94 2.02
CA CYS A 92 0.77 -9.11 1.70
C CYS A 92 0.99 -10.31 0.78
N LYS A 93 0.38 -11.45 1.09
CA LYS A 93 0.46 -12.65 0.26
C LYS A 93 -0.12 -12.41 -1.12
N HIS A 94 -1.25 -11.72 -1.20
CA HIS A 94 -1.91 -11.40 -2.47
C HIS A 94 -1.04 -10.49 -3.32
N LEU A 95 -0.44 -9.47 -2.73
CA LEU A 95 0.49 -8.57 -3.41
C LEU A 95 1.64 -9.35 -4.05
N MET A 96 2.26 -10.25 -3.29
CA MET A 96 3.38 -11.04 -3.79
C MET A 96 2.96 -12.01 -4.89
N ASN A 97 1.79 -12.63 -4.73
CA ASN A 97 1.26 -13.54 -5.75
C ASN A 97 0.99 -12.81 -7.07
N LEU A 98 0.42 -11.61 -7.01
CA LEU A 98 0.17 -10.81 -8.21
C LEU A 98 1.47 -10.32 -8.84
N TYR A 99 2.40 -9.86 -8.02
CA TYR A 99 3.68 -9.37 -8.50
C TYR A 99 4.46 -10.45 -9.26
N ASN A 100 4.34 -11.71 -8.84
CA ASN A 100 5.05 -12.83 -9.44
C ASN A 100 4.35 -13.43 -10.66
N LYS A 101 3.16 -12.97 -11.05
CA LYS A 101 2.49 -13.46 -12.26
C LYS A 101 3.11 -12.84 -13.50
N ASP A 102 3.45 -13.66 -14.49
CA ASP A 102 4.10 -13.21 -15.72
C ASP A 102 3.28 -12.16 -16.48
N ASP A 103 1.99 -12.40 -16.64
CA ASP A 103 1.11 -11.46 -17.37
C ASP A 103 1.01 -10.13 -16.62
N PHE A 104 0.93 -10.18 -15.31
CA PHE A 104 0.88 -8.99 -14.48
C PHE A 104 2.19 -8.22 -14.56
N GLN A 105 3.32 -8.92 -14.52
CA GLN A 105 4.63 -8.29 -14.62
C GLN A 105 4.81 -7.59 -15.98
N LYS A 106 4.39 -8.21 -17.06
CA LYS A 106 4.46 -7.59 -18.39
C LYS A 106 3.68 -6.28 -18.45
N PHE A 107 2.47 -6.29 -17.89
CA PHE A 107 1.60 -5.12 -17.90
C PHE A 107 2.12 -4.00 -16.99
N MET A 108 2.65 -4.36 -15.84
CA MET A 108 3.02 -3.40 -14.80
C MET A 108 4.52 -3.13 -14.67
N LYS A 109 5.33 -3.75 -15.51
CA LYS A 109 6.80 -3.74 -15.38
C LYS A 109 7.37 -2.33 -15.21
N GLY A 110 7.05 -1.42 -16.12
CA GLY A 110 7.57 -0.07 -16.04
C GLY A 110 7.09 0.71 -14.83
N TYR A 111 5.87 0.46 -14.43
CA TYR A 111 5.25 1.16 -13.29
C TYR A 111 5.75 0.64 -11.95
N LEU A 112 5.71 -0.69 -11.76
CA LEU A 112 6.06 -1.29 -10.48
C LEU A 112 7.55 -1.28 -10.20
N ASP A 113 8.39 -1.43 -11.21
CA ASP A 113 9.84 -1.39 -11.03
C ASP A 113 10.29 -0.03 -10.49
N GLY A 114 9.63 1.05 -10.89
CA GLY A 114 9.92 2.38 -10.38
C GLY A 114 9.43 2.61 -8.96
N ILE A 115 8.48 1.80 -8.46
CA ILE A 115 7.84 1.99 -7.16
C ILE A 115 8.35 0.99 -6.11
N LEU A 116 8.51 -0.29 -6.48
CA LEU A 116 8.83 -1.36 -5.54
C LEU A 116 10.34 -1.62 -5.40
N THR A 117 11.14 -1.07 -6.28
CA THR A 117 12.58 -1.11 -6.18
C THR A 117 13.15 0.18 -5.61
#